data_7ee8556862ab1ce155fe905348555f2f
#
_entry.id   7ee8556862ab1ce155fe905348555f2f
#
_cell.length_a   1.000
_cell.length_b   1.000
_cell.length_c   1.000
_cell.angle_alpha   90.00
_cell.angle_beta   90.00
_cell.angle_gamma   90.00
#
_symmetry.space_group_name_H-M   'P 1'
#
loop_
_entity.id
_entity.type
_entity.pdbx_description
1 polymer ?
#
loop_
_entity_poly.entity_id
_entity_poly.type
_entity_poly.pdbx_seq_one_letter_code
_entity_poly.pdbx_strand_id
1 'polypeptide(L)'
;MKVSKIFLSMSLAAALLSSCSLDTPMYDFKDDEQAVQALTDVKALMYGSYSALGNYEFLGNYAVSLGDFTSGMSTGSSSSGHLYAFSNFTFAETADELSDMWGYGYKVASNATMAISKAKAMLEDGRVKESEQATAYSYIGQCYALKAMAFYYMVNYFALPYSSANASKPGIVIFDMEVPTEDQKVSRSTVQETYDRILKDIASAQEYLDKAGDDAPTEAYYLGKMGVNALEANVKLAMGKYAEAETAAKAALAVKYGSAADAIADTISANAYQNMWGQITEQTEDLFCIKKSSDDNLSANSLNTLYGSYYGTIQTSALGKLASTDLRRAVLHKGEKGGTTSSKFDGKSEQATSNIPVYRKSEMTLIIAECAARLGNLAEAKNYLFYTARRNLALKSDKLPGTQSELLSFIADERVREFYQEGKRFFDARRLGLTVSGDNFSDWDISKFAFPIPSSEVNSGFGVAQNEEWSDYLPQR
;
A
#
# COMPACT_ATOMS: atom_id res chain seq x y z
N MET A 1 -37.73 37.84 -62.43
CA MET A 1 -36.42 37.90 -61.74
C MET A 1 -36.46 37.69 -60.24
N LYS A 2 -37.44 37.07 -59.62
CA LYS A 2 -37.54 36.81 -58.17
C LYS A 2 -37.49 35.35 -57.80
N VAL A 3 -37.62 34.41 -58.72
CA VAL A 3 -37.64 32.94 -58.43
C VAL A 3 -36.22 32.33 -58.42
N SER A 4 -35.26 32.93 -59.15
CA SER A 4 -33.88 32.46 -59.27
C SER A 4 -33.05 32.64 -57.96
N LYS A 5 -33.39 33.60 -57.10
CA LYS A 5 -32.67 33.88 -55.85
C LYS A 5 -33.07 32.98 -54.72
N ILE A 6 -34.28 32.38 -54.72
CA ILE A 6 -34.76 31.47 -53.69
C ILE A 6 -34.14 30.08 -53.89
N PHE A 7 -33.91 29.64 -55.12
CA PHE A 7 -33.29 28.35 -55.42
C PHE A 7 -31.77 28.36 -55.10
N LEU A 8 -31.09 29.52 -55.21
CA LEU A 8 -29.69 29.62 -54.89
C LEU A 8 -29.45 29.66 -53.36
N SER A 9 -30.36 30.16 -52.56
CA SER A 9 -30.29 30.17 -51.09
C SER A 9 -30.67 28.81 -50.49
N MET A 10 -31.54 28.02 -51.13
CA MET A 10 -31.84 26.65 -50.67
C MET A 10 -30.74 25.64 -51.01
N SER A 11 -30.04 25.82 -52.12
CA SER A 11 -28.89 24.94 -52.47
C SER A 11 -27.65 25.23 -51.61
N LEU A 12 -27.48 26.46 -51.10
CA LEU A 12 -26.38 26.77 -50.18
C LEU A 12 -26.65 26.32 -48.73
N ALA A 13 -27.92 26.27 -48.30
CA ALA A 13 -28.32 25.74 -46.99
C ALA A 13 -28.23 24.19 -46.92
N ALA A 14 -28.46 23.50 -48.07
CA ALA A 14 -28.33 22.04 -48.15
C ALA A 14 -26.84 21.59 -48.18
N ALA A 15 -25.92 22.43 -48.65
CA ALA A 15 -24.48 22.13 -48.65
C ALA A 15 -23.82 22.33 -47.28
N LEU A 16 -24.48 23.01 -46.33
CA LEU A 16 -23.95 23.20 -44.95
C LEU A 16 -24.39 22.11 -43.99
N LEU A 17 -25.23 21.16 -44.40
CA LEU A 17 -25.69 20.03 -43.56
C LEU A 17 -24.94 18.70 -43.83
N SER A 18 -24.01 18.69 -44.79
CA SER A 18 -23.23 17.49 -45.12
C SER A 18 -21.79 17.51 -44.62
N SER A 19 -21.46 18.41 -43.71
CA SER A 19 -20.13 18.45 -43.11
C SER A 19 -20.23 18.39 -41.60
N CYS A 20 -20.20 17.19 -41.08
CA CYS A 20 -19.60 16.80 -39.86
C CYS A 20 -19.94 15.32 -39.62
N SER A 21 -19.22 14.41 -40.29
CA SER A 21 -18.88 13.17 -39.59
C SER A 21 -17.84 13.58 -38.57
N LEU A 22 -18.24 13.59 -37.31
CA LEU A 22 -17.36 13.82 -36.16
C LEU A 22 -16.43 12.59 -35.88
N ASP A 23 -16.38 11.65 -36.81
CA ASP A 23 -15.37 10.60 -36.84
C ASP A 23 -14.09 11.16 -37.50
N THR A 24 -13.37 11.95 -36.73
CA THR A 24 -11.95 12.13 -36.97
C THR A 24 -11.30 10.86 -36.44
N PRO A 25 -10.78 9.95 -37.30
CA PRO A 25 -9.98 8.84 -36.80
C PRO A 25 -8.81 9.47 -36.05
N MET A 26 -8.77 9.27 -34.73
CA MET A 26 -7.60 9.66 -33.95
C MET A 26 -6.47 8.72 -34.32
N TYR A 27 -5.65 9.11 -35.28
CA TYR A 27 -4.53 8.33 -35.82
C TYR A 27 -3.45 8.01 -34.77
N ASP A 28 -3.52 8.61 -33.58
CA ASP A 28 -2.55 8.43 -32.50
C ASP A 28 -3.03 7.53 -31.35
N PHE A 29 -4.28 7.05 -31.38
CA PHE A 29 -4.78 6.09 -30.39
C PHE A 29 -4.87 4.70 -31.05
N LYS A 30 -4.05 3.77 -30.59
CA LYS A 30 -4.23 2.34 -30.92
C LYS A 30 -5.47 1.84 -30.18
N ASP A 31 -6.37 1.16 -30.85
CA ASP A 31 -7.42 0.38 -30.20
C ASP A 31 -6.80 -0.58 -29.19
N ASP A 32 -7.48 -0.85 -28.08
CA ASP A 32 -6.98 -1.74 -27.02
C ASP A 32 -6.48 -3.10 -27.54
N GLU A 33 -7.09 -3.60 -28.63
CA GLU A 33 -6.64 -4.81 -29.32
C GLU A 33 -5.31 -4.62 -30.06
N GLN A 34 -4.99 -3.39 -30.50
CA GLN A 34 -3.75 -3.07 -31.22
C GLN A 34 -2.65 -2.54 -30.28
N ALA A 35 -2.99 -2.14 -29.09
CA ALA A 35 -2.05 -1.50 -28.16
C ALA A 35 -1.09 -2.53 -27.52
N VAL A 36 -1.52 -3.78 -27.31
CA VAL A 36 -0.75 -4.82 -26.65
C VAL A 36 -0.59 -6.04 -27.56
N GLN A 37 0.49 -6.08 -28.32
CA GLN A 37 0.76 -7.10 -29.34
C GLN A 37 1.94 -8.02 -28.98
N ALA A 38 2.82 -7.60 -28.10
CA ALA A 38 4.04 -8.30 -27.73
C ALA A 38 4.21 -8.38 -26.21
N LEU A 39 5.06 -9.29 -25.75
CA LEU A 39 5.38 -9.44 -24.34
C LEU A 39 6.06 -8.16 -23.74
N THR A 40 6.71 -7.37 -24.59
CA THR A 40 7.22 -6.04 -24.21
C THR A 40 6.14 -5.05 -23.83
N ASP A 41 4.96 -5.15 -24.46
CA ASP A 41 3.83 -4.26 -24.13
C ASP A 41 3.18 -4.69 -22.80
N VAL A 42 3.10 -6.02 -22.55
CA VAL A 42 2.70 -6.56 -21.23
C VAL A 42 3.65 -6.07 -20.13
N LYS A 43 4.97 -6.09 -20.39
CA LYS A 43 5.97 -5.53 -19.47
C LYS A 43 5.74 -4.04 -19.20
N ALA A 44 5.39 -3.27 -20.22
CA ALA A 44 5.09 -1.84 -20.05
C ALA A 44 3.86 -1.61 -19.17
N LEU A 45 2.78 -2.40 -19.33
CA LEU A 45 1.60 -2.35 -18.45
C LEU A 45 1.94 -2.72 -17.00
N MET A 46 2.74 -3.76 -16.79
CA MET A 46 3.23 -4.14 -15.46
C MET A 46 4.04 -2.99 -14.82
N TYR A 47 4.96 -2.39 -15.56
CA TYR A 47 5.70 -1.22 -15.06
C TYR A 47 4.81 -0.01 -14.82
N GLY A 48 3.77 0.18 -15.63
CA GLY A 48 2.73 1.18 -15.39
C GLY A 48 1.99 0.94 -14.06
N SER A 49 1.75 -0.33 -13.68
CA SER A 49 1.20 -0.67 -12.36
C SER A 49 2.19 -0.36 -11.23
N TYR A 50 3.48 -0.70 -11.36
CA TYR A 50 4.49 -0.32 -10.36
C TYR A 50 4.63 1.18 -10.21
N SER A 51 4.63 1.93 -11.33
CA SER A 51 4.68 3.38 -11.33
C SER A 51 3.47 3.99 -10.61
N ALA A 52 2.26 3.49 -10.87
CA ALA A 52 1.05 3.91 -10.16
C ALA A 52 1.12 3.54 -8.67
N LEU A 53 1.61 2.33 -8.32
CA LEU A 53 1.80 1.90 -6.95
C LEU A 53 2.75 2.83 -6.18
N GLY A 54 3.86 3.24 -6.80
CA GLY A 54 4.90 4.09 -6.21
C GLY A 54 4.67 5.58 -6.36
N ASN A 55 3.54 6.02 -6.94
CA ASN A 55 3.18 7.44 -7.01
C ASN A 55 2.83 7.98 -5.63
N TYR A 56 3.01 9.30 -5.40
CA TYR A 56 2.71 9.95 -4.13
C TYR A 56 1.24 9.81 -3.73
N GLU A 57 0.35 9.75 -4.69
CA GLU A 57 -1.10 9.56 -4.51
C GLU A 57 -1.45 8.17 -3.92
N PHE A 58 -0.48 7.24 -3.90
CA PHE A 58 -0.66 5.94 -3.28
C PHE A 58 0.51 5.60 -2.33
N LEU A 59 1.26 4.51 -2.55
CA LEU A 59 2.34 4.06 -1.65
C LEU A 59 3.59 4.97 -1.66
N GLY A 60 3.70 5.89 -2.60
CA GLY A 60 4.75 6.91 -2.59
C GLY A 60 4.60 7.93 -1.46
N ASN A 61 3.37 8.18 -0.97
CA ASN A 61 3.09 9.06 0.16
C ASN A 61 1.76 8.73 0.85
N TYR A 62 0.58 8.97 0.22
CA TYR A 62 -0.71 9.02 0.92
C TYR A 62 -1.07 7.72 1.64
N ALA A 63 -0.83 6.56 1.05
CA ALA A 63 -1.09 5.28 1.69
C ALA A 63 -0.08 4.93 2.82
N VAL A 64 0.94 5.75 3.03
CA VAL A 64 1.84 5.68 4.20
C VAL A 64 1.43 6.74 5.23
N SER A 65 1.30 7.99 4.79
CA SER A 65 1.15 9.13 5.69
C SER A 65 -0.25 9.27 6.27
N LEU A 66 -1.34 9.04 5.50
CA LEU A 66 -2.71 9.18 6.02
C LEU A 66 -2.96 8.26 7.21
N GLY A 67 -2.46 7.02 7.15
CA GLY A 67 -2.55 6.08 8.26
C GLY A 67 -1.81 6.57 9.51
N ASP A 68 -0.62 7.12 9.36
CA ASP A 68 0.16 7.64 10.48
C ASP A 68 -0.46 8.90 11.10
N PHE A 69 -0.96 9.80 10.25
CA PHE A 69 -1.57 11.06 10.70
C PHE A 69 -2.91 10.84 11.42
N THR A 70 -3.65 9.80 11.08
CA THR A 70 -4.93 9.48 11.74
C THR A 70 -4.81 8.50 12.90
N SER A 71 -3.69 7.81 13.06
CA SER A 71 -3.52 6.79 14.12
C SER A 71 -2.69 7.22 15.33
N GLY A 72 -2.41 8.52 15.48
CA GLY A 72 -1.63 9.06 16.60
C GLY A 72 -0.13 8.81 16.49
N MET A 73 0.39 8.50 15.29
CA MET A 73 1.84 8.32 15.06
C MET A 73 2.52 9.60 14.63
N SER A 74 1.89 10.36 13.74
CA SER A 74 2.42 11.60 13.21
C SER A 74 1.38 12.71 13.24
N THR A 75 1.82 13.94 13.11
CA THR A 75 0.95 15.11 13.00
C THR A 75 1.45 16.06 11.92
N GLY A 76 0.51 16.68 11.20
CA GLY A 76 0.78 17.73 10.23
C GLY A 76 0.98 19.07 10.92
N SER A 77 1.56 20.03 10.19
CA SER A 77 1.76 21.39 10.65
C SER A 77 0.74 22.35 10.02
N SER A 78 0.09 23.17 10.84
CA SER A 78 -0.76 24.26 10.35
C SER A 78 0.01 25.29 9.52
N SER A 79 1.34 25.37 9.68
CA SER A 79 2.18 26.28 8.91
C SER A 79 2.34 25.88 7.45
N SER A 80 2.29 24.59 7.13
CA SER A 80 2.33 24.08 5.75
C SER A 80 0.96 23.73 5.20
N GLY A 81 0.03 23.33 6.05
CA GLY A 81 -1.29 22.84 5.70
C GLY A 81 -1.33 21.38 5.21
N HIS A 82 -0.18 20.82 4.81
CA HIS A 82 -0.12 19.46 4.25
C HIS A 82 -0.54 18.41 5.27
N LEU A 83 -1.58 17.63 4.93
CA LEU A 83 -2.23 16.60 5.76
C LEU A 83 -2.66 17.08 7.16
N TYR A 84 -2.65 18.40 7.41
CA TYR A 84 -3.06 18.97 8.69
C TYR A 84 -4.53 18.65 9.01
N ALA A 85 -5.40 18.67 7.99
CA ALA A 85 -6.80 18.30 8.12
C ALA A 85 -6.99 16.85 8.61
N PHE A 86 -6.13 15.92 8.18
CA PHE A 86 -6.20 14.52 8.59
C PHE A 86 -5.76 14.33 10.05
N SER A 87 -4.67 14.98 10.47
CA SER A 87 -4.22 14.89 11.85
C SER A 87 -5.17 15.62 12.84
N ASN A 88 -6.03 16.50 12.36
CA ASN A 88 -7.06 17.21 13.15
C ASN A 88 -8.48 16.75 12.86
N PHE A 89 -8.68 15.70 12.04
CA PHE A 89 -10.00 15.15 11.71
C PHE A 89 -11.00 16.20 11.19
N THR A 90 -10.51 17.14 10.34
CA THR A 90 -11.31 18.20 9.69
C THR A 90 -11.44 17.97 8.18
N PHE A 91 -11.00 16.83 7.67
CA PHE A 91 -11.16 16.47 6.28
C PHE A 91 -12.63 16.12 5.95
N ALA A 92 -12.97 16.14 4.67
CA ALA A 92 -14.28 15.76 4.14
C ALA A 92 -14.12 14.71 3.04
N GLU A 93 -15.23 14.12 2.59
CA GLU A 93 -15.25 13.20 1.45
C GLU A 93 -14.84 13.84 0.11
N THR A 94 -14.70 15.17 0.09
CA THR A 94 -14.20 15.93 -1.05
C THR A 94 -12.70 16.17 -1.02
N ALA A 95 -11.97 15.62 -0.04
CA ALA A 95 -10.52 15.76 0.05
C ALA A 95 -9.84 15.09 -1.15
N ASP A 96 -8.97 15.85 -1.82
CA ASP A 96 -8.25 15.38 -3.02
C ASP A 96 -7.41 14.14 -2.69
N GLU A 97 -6.76 14.07 -1.52
CA GLU A 97 -5.95 12.96 -1.10
C GLU A 97 -6.72 11.62 -1.05
N LEU A 98 -8.01 11.66 -0.71
CA LEU A 98 -8.85 10.46 -0.71
C LEU A 98 -9.23 10.05 -2.13
N SER A 99 -9.56 11.03 -2.98
CA SER A 99 -9.87 10.80 -4.41
C SER A 99 -8.65 10.24 -5.15
N ASP A 100 -7.50 10.82 -4.92
CA ASP A 100 -6.22 10.41 -5.50
C ASP A 100 -5.85 8.98 -5.07
N MET A 101 -5.91 8.69 -3.77
CA MET A 101 -5.59 7.36 -3.26
C MET A 101 -6.53 6.28 -3.80
N TRP A 102 -7.82 6.58 -3.92
CA TRP A 102 -8.82 5.71 -4.53
C TRP A 102 -8.51 5.49 -6.02
N GLY A 103 -8.33 6.56 -6.78
CA GLY A 103 -8.05 6.51 -8.21
C GLY A 103 -6.76 5.74 -8.55
N TYR A 104 -5.67 6.00 -7.82
CA TYR A 104 -4.40 5.30 -8.04
C TYR A 104 -4.42 3.85 -7.61
N GLY A 105 -5.13 3.50 -6.53
CA GLY A 105 -5.36 2.11 -6.16
C GLY A 105 -6.02 1.31 -7.28
N TYR A 106 -7.07 1.87 -7.89
CA TYR A 106 -7.71 1.24 -9.06
C TYR A 106 -6.86 1.28 -10.33
N LYS A 107 -6.05 2.30 -10.54
CA LYS A 107 -5.09 2.36 -11.66
C LYS A 107 -4.07 1.22 -11.58
N VAL A 108 -3.54 0.93 -10.40
CA VAL A 108 -2.69 -0.25 -10.19
C VAL A 108 -3.42 -1.54 -10.57
N ALA A 109 -4.62 -1.74 -10.04
CA ALA A 109 -5.39 -2.96 -10.26
C ALA A 109 -5.81 -3.12 -11.73
N SER A 110 -6.20 -2.03 -12.41
CA SER A 110 -6.64 -2.04 -13.82
C SER A 110 -5.48 -2.36 -14.77
N ASN A 111 -4.35 -1.67 -14.64
CA ASN A 111 -3.16 -1.95 -15.45
C ASN A 111 -2.68 -3.39 -15.25
N ALA A 112 -2.64 -3.87 -14.01
CA ALA A 112 -2.28 -5.24 -13.69
C ALA A 112 -3.24 -6.25 -14.32
N THR A 113 -4.54 -6.00 -14.25
CA THR A 113 -5.57 -6.87 -14.84
C THR A 113 -5.45 -6.93 -16.35
N MET A 114 -5.24 -5.80 -17.01
CA MET A 114 -5.02 -5.74 -18.45
C MET A 114 -3.76 -6.54 -18.84
N ALA A 115 -2.65 -6.37 -18.12
CA ALA A 115 -1.41 -7.12 -18.36
C ALA A 115 -1.64 -8.63 -18.21
N ILE A 116 -2.35 -9.09 -17.17
CA ILE A 116 -2.69 -10.49 -16.94
C ILE A 116 -3.53 -11.04 -18.11
N SER A 117 -4.60 -10.33 -18.49
CA SER A 117 -5.51 -10.77 -19.55
C SER A 117 -4.77 -10.92 -20.89
N LYS A 118 -4.00 -9.91 -21.28
CA LYS A 118 -3.24 -9.91 -22.54
C LYS A 118 -2.13 -10.98 -22.55
N ALA A 119 -1.38 -11.12 -21.45
CA ALA A 119 -0.33 -12.15 -21.37
C ALA A 119 -0.90 -13.57 -21.46
N LYS A 120 -2.03 -13.85 -20.80
CA LYS A 120 -2.70 -15.15 -20.87
C LYS A 120 -3.20 -15.45 -22.28
N ALA A 121 -3.86 -14.49 -22.94
CA ALA A 121 -4.29 -14.64 -24.32
C ALA A 121 -3.11 -14.93 -25.26
N MET A 122 -1.97 -14.24 -25.09
CA MET A 122 -0.77 -14.50 -25.89
C MET A 122 -0.18 -15.90 -25.67
N LEU A 123 -0.24 -16.43 -24.46
CA LEU A 123 0.19 -17.79 -24.14
C LEU A 123 -0.76 -18.82 -24.77
N GLU A 124 -2.07 -18.61 -24.67
CA GLU A 124 -3.10 -19.50 -25.24
C GLU A 124 -3.06 -19.54 -26.77
N ASP A 125 -2.85 -18.40 -27.41
CA ASP A 125 -2.74 -18.25 -28.87
C ASP A 125 -1.38 -18.72 -29.45
N GLY A 126 -0.44 -19.11 -28.57
CA GLY A 126 0.91 -19.52 -29.00
C GLY A 126 1.79 -18.36 -29.51
N ARG A 127 1.44 -17.10 -29.22
CA ARG A 127 2.24 -15.92 -29.61
C ARG A 127 3.49 -15.74 -28.74
N VAL A 128 3.54 -16.34 -27.56
CA VAL A 128 4.72 -16.36 -26.69
C VAL A 128 5.57 -17.58 -27.03
N LYS A 129 6.83 -17.35 -27.44
CA LYS A 129 7.77 -18.44 -27.71
C LYS A 129 8.04 -19.25 -26.45
N GLU A 130 8.35 -20.52 -26.59
CA GLU A 130 8.66 -21.41 -25.46
C GLU A 130 9.77 -20.85 -24.57
N SER A 131 10.80 -20.24 -25.14
CA SER A 131 11.91 -19.62 -24.41
C SER A 131 11.51 -18.33 -23.64
N GLU A 132 10.34 -17.77 -23.89
CA GLU A 132 9.83 -16.53 -23.26
C GLU A 132 8.67 -16.82 -22.30
N GLN A 133 8.19 -18.07 -22.20
CA GLN A 133 7.04 -18.43 -21.36
C GLN A 133 7.31 -18.19 -19.88
N ALA A 134 8.51 -18.51 -19.38
CA ALA A 134 8.91 -18.25 -17.99
C ALA A 134 8.83 -16.76 -17.65
N THR A 135 9.31 -15.90 -18.56
CA THR A 135 9.21 -14.45 -18.44
C THR A 135 7.74 -13.97 -18.44
N ALA A 136 6.89 -14.53 -19.31
CA ALA A 136 5.46 -14.22 -19.32
C ALA A 136 4.79 -14.62 -18.00
N TYR A 137 5.11 -15.79 -17.45
CA TYR A 137 4.63 -16.22 -16.14
C TYR A 137 5.10 -15.29 -15.01
N SER A 138 6.36 -14.81 -15.05
CA SER A 138 6.87 -13.83 -14.12
C SER A 138 6.04 -12.54 -14.14
N TYR A 139 5.73 -12.00 -15.32
CA TYR A 139 4.91 -10.79 -15.43
C TYR A 139 3.48 -11.01 -14.92
N ILE A 140 2.85 -12.13 -15.25
CA ILE A 140 1.51 -12.49 -14.76
C ILE A 140 1.51 -12.59 -13.23
N GLY A 141 2.50 -13.28 -12.64
CA GLY A 141 2.62 -13.44 -11.20
C GLY A 141 2.76 -12.11 -10.47
N GLN A 142 3.64 -11.23 -10.96
CA GLN A 142 3.82 -9.89 -10.42
C GLN A 142 2.55 -9.03 -10.53
N CYS A 143 1.83 -9.11 -11.65
CA CYS A 143 0.59 -8.36 -11.85
C CYS A 143 -0.53 -8.83 -10.91
N TYR A 144 -0.67 -10.13 -10.65
CA TYR A 144 -1.60 -10.61 -9.63
C TYR A 144 -1.24 -10.08 -8.23
N ALA A 145 0.05 -10.04 -7.88
CA ALA A 145 0.50 -9.51 -6.61
C ALA A 145 0.25 -7.99 -6.48
N LEU A 146 0.49 -7.22 -7.55
CA LEU A 146 0.19 -5.78 -7.62
C LEU A 146 -1.30 -5.50 -7.39
N LYS A 147 -2.18 -6.26 -8.06
CA LYS A 147 -3.62 -6.16 -7.89
C LYS A 147 -4.05 -6.50 -6.47
N ALA A 148 -3.55 -7.60 -5.92
CA ALA A 148 -3.84 -8.01 -4.54
C ALA A 148 -3.39 -6.94 -3.54
N MET A 149 -2.20 -6.37 -3.71
CA MET A 149 -1.68 -5.31 -2.86
C MET A 149 -2.54 -4.04 -2.94
N ALA A 150 -2.92 -3.60 -4.13
CA ALA A 150 -3.79 -2.44 -4.30
C ALA A 150 -5.13 -2.64 -3.57
N PHE A 151 -5.80 -3.78 -3.78
CA PHE A 151 -7.06 -4.09 -3.09
C PHE A 151 -6.88 -4.21 -1.57
N TYR A 152 -5.74 -4.75 -1.08
CA TYR A 152 -5.47 -4.84 0.35
C TYR A 152 -5.33 -3.45 1.00
N TYR A 153 -4.61 -2.53 0.39
CA TYR A 153 -4.51 -1.16 0.90
C TYR A 153 -5.87 -0.45 0.84
N MET A 154 -6.56 -0.54 -0.29
CA MET A 154 -7.86 0.11 -0.47
C MET A 154 -8.92 -0.39 0.53
N VAL A 155 -9.05 -1.70 0.74
CA VAL A 155 -10.04 -2.22 1.70
C VAL A 155 -9.70 -1.80 3.13
N ASN A 156 -8.42 -1.70 3.46
CA ASN A 156 -8.01 -1.25 4.79
C ASN A 156 -8.22 0.25 5.02
N TYR A 157 -8.25 1.08 4.00
CA TYR A 157 -8.56 2.50 4.15
C TYR A 157 -10.06 2.78 4.04
N PHE A 158 -10.74 2.21 3.05
CA PHE A 158 -12.10 2.58 2.67
C PHE A 158 -13.19 1.62 3.16
N ALA A 159 -12.86 0.61 3.96
CA ALA A 159 -13.83 -0.30 4.58
C ALA A 159 -13.50 -0.52 6.06
N LEU A 160 -14.44 -1.08 6.81
CA LEU A 160 -14.20 -1.50 8.19
C LEU A 160 -13.17 -2.64 8.25
N PRO A 161 -12.40 -2.76 9.36
CA PRO A 161 -11.40 -3.82 9.48
C PRO A 161 -12.07 -5.20 9.43
N TYR A 162 -11.36 -6.18 8.89
CA TYR A 162 -11.86 -7.55 8.81
C TYR A 162 -12.19 -8.10 10.21
N SER A 163 -13.40 -8.59 10.35
CA SER A 163 -13.88 -9.32 11.51
C SER A 163 -15.16 -10.09 11.14
N SER A 164 -15.59 -11.05 11.95
CA SER A 164 -16.85 -11.75 11.73
C SER A 164 -18.06 -10.79 11.72
N ALA A 165 -18.01 -9.72 12.52
CA ALA A 165 -19.06 -8.69 12.57
C ALA A 165 -19.07 -7.79 11.31
N ASN A 166 -17.92 -7.59 10.68
CA ASN A 166 -17.78 -6.71 9.53
C ASN A 166 -17.75 -7.47 8.18
N ALA A 167 -17.72 -8.80 8.20
CA ALA A 167 -17.55 -9.62 7.01
C ALA A 167 -18.59 -9.32 5.90
N SER A 168 -19.84 -9.04 6.28
CA SER A 168 -20.92 -8.69 5.36
C SER A 168 -21.08 -7.18 5.09
N LYS A 169 -20.26 -6.33 5.73
CA LYS A 169 -20.27 -4.88 5.52
C LYS A 169 -19.63 -4.52 4.17
N PRO A 170 -19.93 -3.33 3.61
CA PRO A 170 -19.33 -2.90 2.36
C PRO A 170 -17.80 -2.88 2.41
N GLY A 171 -17.17 -3.57 1.46
CA GLY A 171 -15.76 -3.56 1.18
C GLY A 171 -15.40 -2.50 0.11
N ILE A 172 -14.77 -2.94 -0.98
CA ILE A 172 -14.44 -2.10 -2.14
C ILE A 172 -15.04 -2.69 -3.42
N VAL A 173 -14.94 -2.00 -4.55
CA VAL A 173 -15.26 -2.58 -5.85
C VAL A 173 -14.15 -3.56 -6.26
N ILE A 174 -14.50 -4.80 -6.51
CA ILE A 174 -13.56 -5.81 -7.00
C ILE A 174 -13.95 -6.27 -8.41
N PHE A 175 -12.96 -6.66 -9.19
CA PHE A 175 -13.14 -7.26 -10.51
C PHE A 175 -12.11 -8.38 -10.73
N ASP A 176 -12.43 -9.34 -11.60
CA ASP A 176 -11.53 -10.48 -11.89
C ASP A 176 -10.62 -10.18 -13.09
N MET A 177 -11.06 -10.52 -14.28
CA MET A 177 -10.27 -10.43 -15.51
C MET A 177 -10.70 -9.28 -16.42
N GLU A 178 -11.82 -8.66 -16.14
CA GLU A 178 -12.34 -7.50 -16.87
C GLU A 178 -12.41 -6.30 -15.95
N VAL A 179 -11.83 -5.20 -16.42
CA VAL A 179 -11.96 -3.90 -15.76
C VAL A 179 -13.33 -3.32 -16.13
N PRO A 180 -14.14 -2.87 -15.16
CA PRO A 180 -15.41 -2.24 -15.47
C PRO A 180 -15.25 -1.04 -16.39
N THR A 181 -16.13 -0.91 -17.39
CA THR A 181 -16.19 0.22 -18.31
C THR A 181 -17.05 1.35 -17.76
N GLU A 182 -16.92 2.55 -18.34
CA GLU A 182 -17.67 3.74 -17.92
C GLU A 182 -19.21 3.57 -17.98
N ASP A 183 -19.71 2.66 -18.84
CA ASP A 183 -21.14 2.39 -18.96
C ASP A 183 -21.66 1.37 -17.94
N GLN A 184 -20.79 0.71 -17.19
CA GLN A 184 -21.15 -0.34 -16.24
C GLN A 184 -21.41 0.23 -14.85
N LYS A 185 -22.60 -0.06 -14.31
CA LYS A 185 -22.83 0.15 -12.88
C LYS A 185 -22.12 -0.92 -12.08
N VAL A 186 -21.38 -0.48 -11.06
CA VAL A 186 -20.67 -1.35 -10.13
C VAL A 186 -21.20 -1.17 -8.72
N SER A 187 -21.00 -2.17 -7.88
CA SER A 187 -21.30 -2.09 -6.45
C SER A 187 -20.06 -2.48 -5.67
N ARG A 188 -19.96 -1.99 -4.44
CA ARG A 188 -18.96 -2.47 -3.51
C ARG A 188 -19.28 -3.92 -3.13
N SER A 189 -18.27 -4.77 -3.20
CA SER A 189 -18.33 -6.12 -2.63
C SER A 189 -18.31 -6.04 -1.11
N THR A 190 -18.63 -7.13 -0.43
CA THR A 190 -18.46 -7.20 1.02
C THR A 190 -16.98 -7.22 1.42
N VAL A 191 -16.70 -6.93 2.69
CA VAL A 191 -15.33 -7.08 3.26
C VAL A 191 -14.84 -8.52 3.06
N GLN A 192 -15.69 -9.54 3.31
CA GLN A 192 -15.32 -10.95 3.11
C GLN A 192 -14.94 -11.24 1.65
N GLU A 193 -15.80 -10.88 0.69
CA GLU A 193 -15.55 -11.10 -0.74
C GLU A 193 -14.28 -10.37 -1.21
N THR A 194 -14.02 -9.18 -0.66
CA THR A 194 -12.80 -8.43 -0.97
C THR A 194 -11.55 -9.19 -0.51
N TYR A 195 -11.53 -9.70 0.73
CA TYR A 195 -10.40 -10.48 1.24
C TYR A 195 -10.24 -11.83 0.53
N ASP A 196 -11.35 -12.48 0.17
CA ASP A 196 -11.33 -13.71 -0.63
C ASP A 196 -10.72 -13.46 -2.03
N ARG A 197 -11.06 -12.32 -2.65
CA ARG A 197 -10.45 -11.88 -3.91
C ARG A 197 -8.95 -11.64 -3.76
N ILE A 198 -8.52 -10.94 -2.72
CA ILE A 198 -7.10 -10.69 -2.43
C ILE A 198 -6.34 -12.00 -2.27
N LEU A 199 -6.87 -12.94 -1.48
CA LEU A 199 -6.22 -14.25 -1.29
C LEU A 199 -6.17 -15.08 -2.58
N LYS A 200 -7.20 -15.01 -3.42
CA LYS A 200 -7.22 -15.66 -4.74
C LYS A 200 -6.13 -15.07 -5.66
N ASP A 201 -5.97 -13.77 -5.68
CA ASP A 201 -4.93 -13.11 -6.47
C ASP A 201 -3.52 -13.43 -5.95
N ILE A 202 -3.32 -13.50 -4.62
CA ILE A 202 -2.06 -13.95 -4.00
C ILE A 202 -1.73 -15.39 -4.42
N ALA A 203 -2.69 -16.31 -4.34
CA ALA A 203 -2.48 -17.70 -4.75
C ALA A 203 -2.12 -17.81 -6.24
N SER A 204 -2.79 -17.02 -7.09
CA SER A 204 -2.43 -16.94 -8.51
C SER A 204 -1.03 -16.36 -8.71
N ALA A 205 -0.65 -15.33 -7.94
CA ALA A 205 0.70 -14.77 -8.00
C ALA A 205 1.76 -15.83 -7.68
N GLN A 206 1.57 -16.58 -6.61
CA GLN A 206 2.47 -17.66 -6.20
C GLN A 206 2.58 -18.75 -7.26
N GLU A 207 1.44 -19.22 -7.81
CA GLU A 207 1.41 -20.22 -8.88
C GLU A 207 2.22 -19.78 -10.11
N TYR A 208 2.01 -18.54 -10.57
CA TYR A 208 2.70 -18.04 -11.76
C TYR A 208 4.18 -17.75 -11.50
N LEU A 209 4.55 -17.27 -10.31
CA LEU A 209 5.96 -17.10 -9.92
C LEU A 209 6.69 -18.46 -9.76
N ASP A 210 5.97 -19.52 -9.39
CA ASP A 210 6.54 -20.88 -9.40
C ASP A 210 6.79 -21.39 -10.82
N LYS A 211 5.84 -21.15 -11.75
CA LYS A 211 6.02 -21.46 -13.17
C LYS A 211 7.14 -20.65 -13.84
N ALA A 212 7.38 -19.43 -13.36
CA ALA A 212 8.46 -18.58 -13.85
C ALA A 212 9.85 -19.09 -13.44
N GLY A 213 9.95 -19.88 -12.37
CA GLY A 213 11.24 -20.44 -11.91
C GLY A 213 12.30 -19.37 -11.69
N ASP A 214 13.41 -19.44 -12.42
CA ASP A 214 14.53 -18.50 -12.31
C ASP A 214 14.22 -17.10 -12.87
N ASP A 215 13.17 -16.95 -13.68
CA ASP A 215 12.70 -15.66 -14.18
C ASP A 215 11.86 -14.89 -13.13
N ALA A 216 11.51 -15.51 -12.00
CA ALA A 216 10.85 -14.81 -10.90
C ALA A 216 11.84 -13.81 -10.24
N PRO A 217 11.42 -12.55 -10.02
CA PRO A 217 12.34 -11.54 -9.46
C PRO A 217 12.76 -11.87 -8.03
N THR A 218 14.01 -11.61 -7.72
CA THR A 218 14.62 -11.82 -6.39
C THR A 218 14.91 -10.51 -5.66
N GLU A 219 14.98 -9.38 -6.40
CA GLU A 219 15.21 -8.06 -5.82
C GLU A 219 13.96 -7.54 -5.09
N ALA A 220 14.17 -6.83 -4.00
CA ALA A 220 13.09 -6.24 -3.21
C ALA A 220 12.30 -5.10 -3.92
N TYR A 221 12.67 -4.74 -5.13
CA TYR A 221 11.96 -3.73 -5.94
C TYR A 221 10.75 -4.29 -6.69
N TYR A 222 10.63 -5.60 -6.75
CA TYR A 222 9.56 -6.28 -7.46
C TYR A 222 8.83 -7.25 -6.53
N LEU A 223 7.55 -7.49 -6.83
CA LEU A 223 6.73 -8.46 -6.11
C LEU A 223 7.03 -9.89 -6.60
N GLY A 224 8.25 -10.35 -6.30
CA GLY A 224 8.64 -11.75 -6.40
C GLY A 224 8.12 -12.55 -5.20
N LYS A 225 8.54 -13.82 -5.08
CA LYS A 225 8.10 -14.75 -4.01
C LYS A 225 8.24 -14.14 -2.60
N MET A 226 9.30 -13.39 -2.37
CA MET A 226 9.56 -12.73 -1.08
C MET A 226 8.48 -11.70 -0.74
N GLY A 227 8.22 -10.76 -1.64
CA GLY A 227 7.21 -9.71 -1.44
C GLY A 227 5.78 -10.26 -1.40
N VAL A 228 5.47 -11.29 -2.22
CA VAL A 228 4.15 -11.94 -2.23
C VAL A 228 3.87 -12.66 -0.92
N ASN A 229 4.84 -13.41 -0.37
CA ASN A 229 4.69 -14.07 0.92
C ASN A 229 4.56 -13.04 2.08
N ALA A 230 5.24 -11.89 1.99
CA ALA A 230 5.09 -10.82 2.97
C ALA A 230 3.71 -10.16 2.90
N LEU A 231 3.15 -9.96 1.70
CA LEU A 231 1.77 -9.50 1.51
C LEU A 231 0.78 -10.52 2.10
N GLU A 232 0.95 -11.81 1.78
CA GLU A 232 0.12 -12.88 2.31
C GLU A 232 0.10 -12.90 3.84
N ALA A 233 1.28 -12.76 4.48
CA ALA A 233 1.40 -12.70 5.93
C ALA A 233 0.58 -11.55 6.53
N ASN A 234 0.63 -10.37 5.92
CA ASN A 234 -0.14 -9.20 6.36
C ASN A 234 -1.66 -9.41 6.18
N VAL A 235 -2.09 -9.93 5.02
CA VAL A 235 -3.51 -10.21 4.74
C VAL A 235 -4.06 -11.23 5.73
N LYS A 236 -3.36 -12.35 5.94
CA LYS A 236 -3.78 -13.40 6.88
C LYS A 236 -3.76 -12.93 8.33
N LEU A 237 -2.79 -12.10 8.71
CA LEU A 237 -2.76 -11.46 10.03
C LEU A 237 -3.99 -10.56 10.24
N ALA A 238 -4.34 -9.74 9.25
CA ALA A 238 -5.54 -8.89 9.29
C ALA A 238 -6.83 -9.71 9.44
N MET A 239 -6.88 -10.91 8.85
CA MET A 239 -8.00 -11.84 8.95
C MET A 239 -8.01 -12.67 10.25
N GLY A 240 -7.01 -12.54 11.12
CA GLY A 240 -6.87 -13.36 12.33
C GLY A 240 -6.49 -14.83 12.05
N LYS A 241 -6.03 -15.16 10.84
CA LYS A 241 -5.56 -16.50 10.45
C LYS A 241 -4.10 -16.69 10.90
N TYR A 242 -3.87 -16.73 12.21
CA TYR A 242 -2.53 -16.63 12.81
C TYR A 242 -1.56 -17.71 12.36
N ALA A 243 -1.98 -18.99 12.32
CA ALA A 243 -1.10 -20.08 11.90
C ALA A 243 -0.64 -19.91 10.42
N GLU A 244 -1.55 -19.50 9.57
CA GLU A 244 -1.26 -19.26 8.15
C GLU A 244 -0.42 -17.99 7.96
N ALA A 245 -0.67 -16.92 8.74
CA ALA A 245 0.12 -15.68 8.71
C ALA A 245 1.57 -15.93 9.16
N GLU A 246 1.76 -16.74 10.21
CA GLU A 246 3.09 -17.16 10.68
C GLU A 246 3.85 -17.94 9.59
N THR A 247 3.17 -18.89 8.94
CA THR A 247 3.75 -19.69 7.84
C THR A 247 4.19 -18.79 6.68
N ALA A 248 3.35 -17.86 6.25
CA ALA A 248 3.66 -16.94 5.18
C ALA A 248 4.82 -15.98 5.54
N ALA A 249 4.85 -15.46 6.78
CA ALA A 249 5.94 -14.61 7.25
C ALA A 249 7.28 -15.36 7.29
N LYS A 250 7.29 -16.61 7.74
CA LYS A 250 8.47 -17.48 7.72
C LYS A 250 8.93 -17.75 6.28
N ALA A 251 8.00 -18.00 5.36
CA ALA A 251 8.30 -18.21 3.95
C ALA A 251 8.92 -16.95 3.31
N ALA A 252 8.40 -15.74 3.62
CA ALA A 252 8.97 -14.49 3.14
C ALA A 252 10.44 -14.34 3.57
N LEU A 253 10.74 -14.61 4.84
CA LEU A 253 12.10 -14.56 5.36
C LEU A 253 13.00 -15.62 4.75
N ALA A 254 12.49 -16.82 4.52
CA ALA A 254 13.28 -17.93 3.98
C ALA A 254 13.79 -17.66 2.57
N VAL A 255 13.05 -16.90 1.74
CA VAL A 255 13.48 -16.55 0.37
C VAL A 255 14.80 -15.75 0.41
N LYS A 256 14.94 -14.79 1.33
CA LYS A 256 16.13 -13.91 1.41
C LYS A 256 17.25 -14.46 2.29
N TYR A 257 16.89 -15.13 3.39
CA TYR A 257 17.84 -15.49 4.44
C TYR A 257 18.09 -17.01 4.55
N GLY A 258 17.47 -17.83 3.69
CA GLY A 258 17.53 -19.30 3.77
C GLY A 258 16.53 -19.89 4.77
N SER A 259 16.37 -19.28 5.94
CA SER A 259 15.32 -19.62 6.91
C SER A 259 14.91 -18.41 7.75
N ALA A 260 13.76 -18.50 8.40
CA ALA A 260 13.33 -17.48 9.36
C ALA A 260 14.22 -17.45 10.63
N ALA A 261 14.83 -18.57 11.00
CA ALA A 261 15.78 -18.63 12.09
C ALA A 261 17.09 -17.91 11.74
N ASP A 262 17.61 -18.12 10.53
CA ASP A 262 18.78 -17.40 10.03
C ASP A 262 18.53 -15.90 9.93
N ALA A 263 17.32 -15.50 9.53
CA ALA A 263 16.94 -14.09 9.45
C ALA A 263 17.08 -13.37 10.79
N ILE A 264 16.73 -14.00 11.93
CA ILE A 264 16.86 -13.36 13.26
C ILE A 264 18.25 -13.52 13.87
N ALA A 265 19.07 -14.44 13.37
CA ALA A 265 20.46 -14.56 13.76
C ALA A 265 21.32 -13.41 13.20
N ASP A 266 20.98 -12.93 12.00
CA ASP A 266 21.59 -11.77 11.34
C ASP A 266 21.04 -10.46 11.94
N THR A 267 21.70 -9.99 13.01
CA THR A 267 21.27 -8.80 13.74
C THR A 267 21.87 -7.52 13.18
N ILE A 268 21.09 -6.45 13.24
CA ILE A 268 21.52 -5.13 12.79
C ILE A 268 22.26 -4.38 13.92
N SER A 269 23.44 -3.86 13.64
CA SER A 269 24.14 -2.95 14.55
C SER A 269 23.47 -1.56 14.55
N ALA A 270 23.76 -0.74 15.59
CA ALA A 270 23.25 0.64 15.66
C ALA A 270 23.64 1.47 14.43
N ASN A 271 24.88 1.33 13.97
CA ASN A 271 25.36 2.04 12.80
C ASN A 271 24.69 1.54 11.50
N ALA A 272 24.50 0.23 11.34
CA ALA A 272 23.80 -0.33 10.20
C ALA A 272 22.34 0.09 10.19
N TYR A 273 21.66 0.12 11.35
CA TYR A 273 20.28 0.62 11.47
C TYR A 273 20.18 2.09 11.05
N GLN A 274 21.11 2.95 11.51
CA GLN A 274 21.11 4.36 11.13
C GLN A 274 21.36 4.56 9.64
N ASN A 275 22.21 3.73 9.05
CA ASN A 275 22.62 3.88 7.66
C ASN A 275 21.66 3.26 6.64
N MET A 276 20.75 2.39 7.03
CA MET A 276 19.82 1.76 6.09
C MET A 276 18.72 2.69 5.59
N TRP A 277 18.46 3.82 6.26
CA TRP A 277 17.41 4.75 5.91
C TRP A 277 17.86 5.81 4.90
N GLY A 278 16.93 6.34 4.12
CA GLY A 278 17.18 7.38 3.12
C GLY A 278 18.00 6.92 1.92
N GLN A 279 18.04 5.63 1.63
CA GLN A 279 18.84 5.04 0.55
C GLN A 279 18.03 4.85 -0.73
N ILE A 280 18.74 4.80 -1.86
CA ILE A 280 18.19 4.44 -3.19
C ILE A 280 18.56 3.01 -3.61
N THR A 281 19.29 2.31 -2.76
CA THR A 281 19.70 0.91 -2.96
C THR A 281 18.93 0.00 -2.01
N GLU A 282 18.75 -1.26 -2.40
CA GLU A 282 18.14 -2.28 -1.55
C GLU A 282 18.94 -2.43 -0.24
N GLN A 283 18.21 -2.50 0.87
CA GLN A 283 18.78 -2.63 2.20
C GLN A 283 18.60 -4.06 2.74
N THR A 284 19.39 -4.39 3.77
CA THR A 284 19.37 -5.74 4.36
C THR A 284 17.97 -6.15 4.84
N GLU A 285 17.19 -5.22 5.38
CA GLU A 285 15.83 -5.55 5.86
C GLU A 285 14.74 -5.53 4.78
N ASP A 286 15.00 -5.01 3.59
CA ASP A 286 13.97 -4.87 2.56
C ASP A 286 13.52 -6.24 2.05
N LEU A 287 12.21 -6.48 2.08
CA LEU A 287 11.52 -7.60 1.45
C LEU A 287 10.67 -7.14 0.27
N PHE A 288 10.16 -5.93 0.35
CA PHE A 288 9.60 -5.17 -0.76
C PHE A 288 9.69 -3.68 -0.45
N CYS A 289 10.19 -2.91 -1.41
CA CYS A 289 10.26 -1.45 -1.31
C CYS A 289 9.94 -0.79 -2.65
N ILE A 290 9.34 0.39 -2.59
CA ILE A 290 9.15 1.25 -3.76
C ILE A 290 10.50 1.88 -4.09
N LYS A 291 11.04 1.52 -5.26
CA LYS A 291 12.29 2.10 -5.75
C LYS A 291 12.09 3.55 -6.17
N LYS A 292 13.01 4.42 -5.78
CA LYS A 292 13.09 5.80 -6.24
C LYS A 292 14.46 6.09 -6.85
N SER A 293 14.49 7.08 -7.75
CA SER A 293 15.70 7.54 -8.43
C SER A 293 15.57 9.03 -8.74
N SER A 294 16.62 9.66 -9.27
CA SER A 294 16.55 11.04 -9.77
C SER A 294 15.47 11.24 -10.84
N ASP A 295 15.26 10.24 -11.69
CA ASP A 295 14.26 10.29 -12.76
C ASP A 295 12.83 9.95 -12.27
N ASP A 296 12.70 9.29 -11.10
CA ASP A 296 11.45 8.98 -10.41
C ASP A 296 11.46 9.61 -9.02
N ASN A 297 11.59 10.93 -8.98
CA ASN A 297 11.63 11.73 -7.77
C ASN A 297 10.24 12.33 -7.50
N LEU A 298 9.71 12.10 -6.30
CA LEU A 298 8.40 12.65 -5.89
C LEU A 298 8.47 14.12 -5.47
N SER A 299 9.66 14.71 -5.37
CA SER A 299 9.90 16.13 -5.10
C SER A 299 9.06 16.66 -3.93
N ALA A 300 8.24 17.69 -4.16
CA ALA A 300 7.39 18.30 -3.15
C ALA A 300 6.38 17.32 -2.50
N ASN A 301 6.03 16.24 -3.20
CA ASN A 301 5.07 15.24 -2.73
C ASN A 301 5.71 14.02 -2.06
N SER A 302 7.02 14.04 -1.83
CA SER A 302 7.74 12.95 -1.17
C SER A 302 7.50 12.91 0.34
N LEU A 303 7.67 11.74 0.96
CA LEU A 303 7.71 11.61 2.42
C LEU A 303 8.86 12.43 3.04
N ASN A 304 9.99 12.57 2.34
CA ASN A 304 11.07 13.44 2.75
C ASN A 304 10.59 14.88 2.92
N THR A 305 9.88 15.42 1.93
CA THR A 305 9.34 16.78 1.99
C THR A 305 8.26 16.92 3.05
N LEU A 306 7.35 15.92 3.17
CA LEU A 306 6.29 15.92 4.16
C LEU A 306 6.82 16.01 5.59
N TYR A 307 7.82 15.19 5.94
CA TYR A 307 8.42 15.15 7.28
C TYR A 307 9.59 16.15 7.46
N GLY A 308 10.07 16.75 6.38
CA GLY A 308 11.07 17.81 6.36
C GLY A 308 10.44 19.20 6.28
N SER A 309 10.48 19.81 5.10
CA SER A 309 10.09 21.21 4.87
C SER A 309 8.58 21.47 5.00
N TYR A 310 7.72 20.44 5.02
CA TYR A 310 6.30 20.56 5.36
C TYR A 310 6.00 20.32 6.84
N TYR A 311 7.05 20.11 7.63
CA TYR A 311 7.03 20.13 9.10
C TYR A 311 6.16 19.03 9.74
N GLY A 312 5.96 17.90 9.07
CA GLY A 312 5.35 16.72 9.67
C GLY A 312 6.23 16.18 10.81
N THR A 313 5.65 15.83 11.95
CA THR A 313 6.39 15.36 13.13
C THR A 313 5.78 14.10 13.72
N ILE A 314 6.59 13.32 14.43
CA ILE A 314 6.16 12.16 15.20
C ILE A 314 5.49 12.66 16.48
N GLN A 315 4.34 12.09 16.83
CA GLN A 315 3.61 12.48 18.04
C GLN A 315 4.34 12.08 19.31
N THR A 316 4.17 12.87 20.37
CA THR A 316 4.83 12.69 21.66
C THR A 316 4.50 11.34 22.29
N SER A 317 3.26 10.87 22.14
CA SER A 317 2.81 9.55 22.62
C SER A 317 3.57 8.38 21.99
N ALA A 318 3.86 8.45 20.70
CA ALA A 318 4.66 7.45 19.99
C ALA A 318 6.13 7.50 20.41
N LEU A 319 6.72 8.71 20.52
CA LEU A 319 8.09 8.91 21.00
C LEU A 319 8.30 8.43 22.43
N GLY A 320 7.28 8.56 23.27
CA GLY A 320 7.30 8.11 24.69
C GLY A 320 7.47 6.59 24.83
N LYS A 321 7.21 5.80 23.77
CA LYS A 321 7.46 4.37 23.76
C LYS A 321 8.94 4.00 23.62
N LEU A 322 9.81 4.92 23.14
CA LEU A 322 11.23 4.68 22.93
C LEU A 322 12.02 4.98 24.23
N ALA A 323 12.65 3.96 24.81
CA ALA A 323 13.57 4.13 25.92
C ALA A 323 14.76 5.04 25.57
N SER A 324 15.41 5.65 26.54
CA SER A 324 16.62 6.48 26.31
C SER A 324 17.78 5.68 25.70
N THR A 325 17.82 4.37 25.97
CA THR A 325 18.84 3.43 25.46
C THR A 325 18.47 2.80 24.11
N ASP A 326 17.35 3.20 23.49
CA ASP A 326 16.90 2.62 22.23
C ASP A 326 17.70 3.20 21.05
N LEU A 327 18.35 2.32 20.29
CA LEU A 327 19.17 2.72 19.14
C LEU A 327 18.38 3.41 18.02
N ARG A 328 17.06 3.20 17.95
CA ARG A 328 16.17 3.89 17.00
C ARG A 328 16.12 5.39 17.21
N ARG A 329 16.49 5.86 18.39
CA ARG A 329 16.62 7.31 18.66
C ARG A 329 17.74 7.98 17.85
N ALA A 330 18.71 7.21 17.34
CA ALA A 330 19.81 7.73 16.54
C ALA A 330 19.36 8.31 15.17
N VAL A 331 18.16 7.94 14.69
CA VAL A 331 17.59 8.50 13.46
C VAL A 331 16.57 9.61 13.73
N LEU A 332 16.33 9.96 15.00
CA LEU A 332 15.44 11.06 15.37
C LEU A 332 16.20 12.39 15.40
N HIS A 333 15.58 13.43 14.90
CA HIS A 333 16.12 14.78 14.97
C HIS A 333 14.99 15.82 15.18
N LYS A 334 15.38 17.04 15.52
CA LYS A 334 14.44 18.15 15.70
C LYS A 334 13.96 18.61 14.33
N GLY A 335 12.63 18.72 14.16
CA GLY A 335 12.02 19.33 12.99
C GLY A 335 12.25 20.86 12.93
N GLU A 336 12.20 21.43 11.75
CA GLU A 336 12.50 22.87 11.51
C GLU A 336 11.59 23.82 12.30
N LYS A 337 10.33 23.48 12.48
CA LYS A 337 9.35 24.27 13.28
C LYS A 337 9.17 23.75 14.72
N GLY A 338 10.04 22.89 15.18
CA GLY A 338 9.93 22.19 16.46
C GLY A 338 9.37 20.78 16.30
N GLY A 339 9.11 20.12 17.44
CA GLY A 339 8.75 18.70 17.42
C GLY A 339 9.93 17.79 17.05
N THR A 340 9.65 16.51 16.83
CA THR A 340 10.64 15.50 16.47
C THR A 340 10.21 14.79 15.19
N THR A 341 11.13 14.60 14.28
CA THR A 341 10.97 13.80 13.06
C THR A 341 12.09 12.77 12.94
N SER A 342 12.15 12.02 11.86
CA SER A 342 13.23 11.05 11.65
C SER A 342 13.84 11.18 10.26
N SER A 343 15.06 10.67 10.13
CA SER A 343 15.78 10.57 8.86
C SER A 343 15.43 9.32 8.05
N LYS A 344 14.30 8.64 8.34
CA LYS A 344 13.91 7.44 7.58
C LYS A 344 13.76 7.70 6.09
N PHE A 345 13.28 8.88 5.72
CA PHE A 345 13.06 9.27 4.33
C PHE A 345 13.99 10.39 3.86
N ASP A 346 14.97 10.80 4.67
CA ASP A 346 15.94 11.80 4.26
C ASP A 346 16.83 11.23 3.15
N GLY A 347 16.64 11.73 1.93
CA GLY A 347 17.41 11.28 0.78
C GLY A 347 18.90 11.55 0.96
N LYS A 348 19.70 10.50 1.17
CA LYS A 348 21.14 10.62 1.39
C LYS A 348 21.94 10.88 0.12
N SER A 349 21.46 10.39 -1.01
CA SER A 349 22.08 10.60 -2.32
C SER A 349 21.60 11.87 -2.97
N GLU A 350 20.32 12.16 -2.86
CA GLU A 350 19.64 13.31 -3.45
C GLU A 350 18.39 13.62 -2.63
N GLN A 351 18.08 14.91 -2.48
CA GLN A 351 16.88 15.34 -1.74
C GLN A 351 15.61 14.76 -2.36
N ALA A 352 14.66 14.36 -1.53
CA ALA A 352 13.39 13.76 -1.90
C ALA A 352 13.50 12.43 -2.67
N THR A 353 14.69 11.85 -2.72
CA THR A 353 14.95 10.58 -3.42
C THR A 353 15.42 9.53 -2.42
N SER A 354 14.48 8.73 -1.91
CA SER A 354 14.78 7.56 -1.09
C SER A 354 13.79 6.45 -1.40
N ASN A 355 14.23 5.20 -1.35
CA ASN A 355 13.32 4.06 -1.42
C ASN A 355 12.35 4.10 -0.24
N ILE A 356 11.12 3.62 -0.48
CA ILE A 356 10.07 3.57 0.54
C ILE A 356 9.88 2.10 0.91
N PRO A 357 10.33 1.66 2.11
CA PRO A 357 10.11 0.30 2.57
C PRO A 357 8.62 0.02 2.76
N VAL A 358 8.12 -1.04 2.12
CA VAL A 358 6.73 -1.50 2.26
C VAL A 358 6.68 -2.72 3.17
N TYR A 359 7.54 -3.71 2.92
CA TYR A 359 7.69 -4.88 3.80
C TYR A 359 9.15 -5.05 4.18
N ARG A 360 9.39 -5.23 5.48
CA ARG A 360 10.74 -5.39 6.04
C ARG A 360 10.84 -6.64 6.90
N LYS A 361 12.08 -7.14 7.09
CA LYS A 361 12.40 -8.24 7.99
C LYS A 361 11.80 -8.05 9.39
N SER A 362 11.93 -6.84 9.94
CA SER A 362 11.34 -6.47 11.24
C SER A 362 9.83 -6.72 11.30
N GLU A 363 9.09 -6.43 10.23
CA GLU A 363 7.65 -6.66 10.20
C GLU A 363 7.33 -8.15 10.24
N MET A 364 8.01 -8.95 9.43
CA MET A 364 7.79 -10.41 9.43
C MET A 364 8.13 -11.04 10.77
N THR A 365 9.21 -10.62 11.41
CA THR A 365 9.58 -11.12 12.75
C THR A 365 8.53 -10.76 13.79
N LEU A 366 7.92 -9.58 13.72
CA LEU A 366 6.84 -9.16 14.64
C LEU A 366 5.51 -9.84 14.31
N ILE A 367 5.22 -10.18 13.05
CA ILE A 367 4.07 -11.03 12.69
C ILE A 367 4.24 -12.42 13.27
N ILE A 368 5.40 -13.06 13.10
CA ILE A 368 5.68 -14.38 13.69
C ILE A 368 5.54 -14.33 15.22
N ALA A 369 6.12 -13.29 15.85
CA ALA A 369 6.03 -13.12 17.30
C ALA A 369 4.59 -12.99 17.81
N GLU A 370 3.75 -12.19 17.13
CA GLU A 370 2.33 -12.04 17.48
C GLU A 370 1.57 -13.33 17.27
N CYS A 371 1.74 -13.99 16.12
CA CYS A 371 1.06 -15.23 15.79
C CYS A 371 1.42 -16.35 16.76
N ALA A 372 2.72 -16.57 17.02
CA ALA A 372 3.20 -17.55 17.98
C ALA A 372 2.65 -17.28 19.40
N ALA A 373 2.62 -16.02 19.84
CA ALA A 373 2.03 -15.66 21.13
C ALA A 373 0.53 -16.00 21.19
N ARG A 374 -0.24 -15.69 20.15
CA ARG A 374 -1.68 -15.99 20.07
C ARG A 374 -1.97 -17.50 20.03
N LEU A 375 -1.08 -18.26 19.42
CA LEU A 375 -1.15 -19.72 19.35
C LEU A 375 -0.61 -20.42 20.63
N GLY A 376 -0.14 -19.64 21.63
CA GLY A 376 0.36 -20.15 22.90
C GLY A 376 1.84 -20.54 22.91
N ASN A 377 2.56 -20.38 21.80
CA ASN A 377 3.99 -20.66 21.71
C ASN A 377 4.82 -19.44 22.16
N LEU A 378 4.82 -19.18 23.48
CA LEU A 378 5.48 -18.00 24.05
C LEU A 378 7.01 -17.99 23.88
N ALA A 379 7.64 -19.17 23.83
CA ALA A 379 9.08 -19.27 23.63
C ALA A 379 9.48 -18.77 22.24
N GLU A 380 8.80 -19.23 21.22
CA GLU A 380 9.01 -18.78 19.83
C GLU A 380 8.66 -17.30 19.67
N ALA A 381 7.53 -16.88 20.25
CA ALA A 381 7.12 -15.47 20.25
C ALA A 381 8.23 -14.55 20.78
N LYS A 382 8.82 -14.88 21.92
CA LYS A 382 9.94 -14.14 22.52
C LYS A 382 11.18 -14.13 21.64
N ASN A 383 11.49 -15.26 21.00
CA ASN A 383 12.66 -15.38 20.13
C ASN A 383 12.57 -14.42 18.94
N TYR A 384 11.46 -14.42 18.23
CA TYR A 384 11.25 -13.52 17.10
C TYR A 384 11.05 -12.05 17.51
N LEU A 385 10.34 -11.79 18.61
CA LEU A 385 10.20 -10.46 19.17
C LEU A 385 11.55 -9.84 19.51
N PHE A 386 12.47 -10.63 20.06
CA PHE A 386 13.77 -10.11 20.50
C PHE A 386 14.63 -9.58 19.35
N TYR A 387 14.34 -9.96 18.11
CA TYR A 387 15.02 -9.39 16.95
C TYR A 387 14.90 -7.84 16.90
N THR A 388 13.71 -7.30 17.12
CA THR A 388 13.48 -5.84 17.17
C THR A 388 13.63 -5.28 18.58
N ALA A 389 13.14 -5.96 19.59
CA ALA A 389 13.14 -5.48 20.98
C ALA A 389 14.55 -5.23 21.54
N ARG A 390 15.57 -5.99 21.08
CA ARG A 390 16.97 -5.78 21.45
C ARG A 390 17.57 -4.45 20.95
N ARG A 391 16.85 -3.70 20.10
CA ARG A 391 17.18 -2.33 19.72
C ARG A 391 17.13 -1.37 20.91
N ASN A 392 16.37 -1.69 21.94
CA ASN A 392 16.59 -1.15 23.28
C ASN A 392 17.79 -1.86 23.92
N LEU A 393 18.94 -1.23 23.88
CA LEU A 393 20.22 -1.81 24.30
C LEU A 393 20.27 -2.24 25.78
N ALA A 394 19.38 -1.70 26.61
CA ALA A 394 19.24 -2.11 28.02
C ALA A 394 18.34 -3.34 28.21
N LEU A 395 17.58 -3.74 27.20
CA LEU A 395 16.64 -4.86 27.29
C LEU A 395 17.36 -6.19 27.03
N LYS A 396 17.16 -7.13 27.95
CA LYS A 396 17.63 -8.51 27.80
C LYS A 396 16.46 -9.44 27.51
N SER A 397 16.71 -10.54 26.81
CA SER A 397 15.65 -11.49 26.39
C SER A 397 14.90 -12.12 27.57
N ASP A 398 15.58 -12.35 28.72
CA ASP A 398 14.98 -12.87 29.96
C ASP A 398 14.03 -11.87 30.66
N LYS A 399 14.03 -10.59 30.22
CA LYS A 399 13.15 -9.53 30.73
C LYS A 399 11.91 -9.31 29.87
N LEU A 400 11.74 -10.07 28.79
CA LEU A 400 10.49 -10.04 28.03
C LEU A 400 9.32 -10.61 28.85
N PRO A 401 8.09 -10.09 28.66
CA PRO A 401 6.91 -10.50 29.43
C PRO A 401 6.70 -12.02 29.45
N GLY A 402 6.20 -12.52 30.58
CA GLY A 402 6.02 -13.96 30.83
C GLY A 402 4.67 -14.52 30.40
N THR A 403 3.64 -13.70 30.40
CA THR A 403 2.27 -14.10 30.05
C THR A 403 1.92 -13.75 28.61
N GLN A 404 0.97 -14.47 28.03
CA GLN A 404 0.48 -14.22 26.67
C GLN A 404 -0.04 -12.78 26.51
N SER A 405 -0.87 -12.32 27.44
CA SER A 405 -1.50 -11.00 27.38
C SER A 405 -0.46 -9.87 27.44
N GLU A 406 0.47 -9.94 28.39
CA GLU A 406 1.55 -8.95 28.51
C GLU A 406 2.48 -8.97 27.29
N LEU A 407 2.77 -10.16 26.74
CA LEU A 407 3.61 -10.31 25.57
C LEU A 407 2.94 -9.71 24.31
N LEU A 408 1.65 -9.94 24.12
CA LEU A 408 0.88 -9.32 23.03
C LEU A 408 0.83 -7.80 23.15
N SER A 409 0.65 -7.26 24.37
CA SER A 409 0.73 -5.82 24.62
C SER A 409 2.12 -5.27 24.31
N PHE A 410 3.18 -5.98 24.71
CA PHE A 410 4.56 -5.58 24.42
C PHE A 410 4.84 -5.58 22.91
N ILE A 411 4.35 -6.59 22.17
CA ILE A 411 4.47 -6.69 20.71
C ILE A 411 3.75 -5.51 20.03
N ALA A 412 2.54 -5.14 20.46
CA ALA A 412 1.82 -4.00 19.95
C ALA A 412 2.59 -2.68 20.15
N ASP A 413 3.21 -2.50 21.31
CA ASP A 413 4.08 -1.36 21.60
C ASP A 413 5.39 -1.42 20.81
N GLU A 414 5.94 -2.63 20.58
CA GLU A 414 7.14 -2.78 19.75
C GLU A 414 6.89 -2.40 18.30
N ARG A 415 5.70 -2.70 17.76
CA ARG A 415 5.31 -2.24 16.43
C ARG A 415 5.22 -0.72 16.34
N VAL A 416 4.76 -0.03 17.40
CA VAL A 416 4.79 1.45 17.48
C VAL A 416 6.25 1.95 17.45
N ARG A 417 7.13 1.36 18.26
CA ARG A 417 8.56 1.73 18.31
C ARG A 417 9.28 1.51 16.99
N GLU A 418 8.88 0.50 16.23
CA GLU A 418 9.56 0.11 15.00
C GLU A 418 9.08 0.89 13.78
N PHE A 419 7.75 1.12 13.67
CA PHE A 419 7.13 1.56 12.41
C PHE A 419 6.63 3.01 12.43
N TYR A 420 7.16 3.87 13.30
CA TYR A 420 6.82 5.30 13.19
C TYR A 420 7.19 5.83 11.80
N GLN A 421 6.31 6.65 11.22
CA GLN A 421 6.39 7.20 9.86
C GLN A 421 6.35 6.14 8.72
N GLU A 422 5.95 4.89 8.98
CA GLU A 422 5.86 3.84 7.96
C GLU A 422 4.42 3.38 7.66
N GLY A 423 3.39 4.07 8.17
CA GLY A 423 1.99 3.81 7.84
C GLY A 423 1.36 2.56 8.47
N LYS A 424 2.08 1.84 9.35
CA LYS A 424 1.62 0.53 9.84
C LYS A 424 0.61 0.61 11.00
N ARG A 425 0.67 1.66 11.81
CA ARG A 425 -0.14 1.78 13.04
C ARG A 425 -1.64 1.77 12.76
N PHE A 426 -2.08 2.40 11.67
CA PHE A 426 -3.49 2.45 11.29
C PHE A 426 -4.08 1.05 11.10
N PHE A 427 -3.38 0.18 10.39
CA PHE A 427 -3.79 -1.21 10.19
C PHE A 427 -3.78 -2.00 11.51
N ASP A 428 -2.71 -1.85 12.30
CA ASP A 428 -2.56 -2.56 13.57
C ASP A 428 -3.62 -2.15 14.58
N ALA A 429 -3.84 -0.86 14.77
CA ALA A 429 -4.80 -0.37 15.76
C ALA A 429 -6.23 -0.83 15.44
N ARG A 430 -6.61 -0.79 14.15
CA ARG A 430 -7.94 -1.20 13.70
C ARG A 430 -8.18 -2.71 13.83
N ARG A 431 -7.24 -3.55 13.36
CA ARG A 431 -7.38 -5.01 13.45
C ARG A 431 -7.33 -5.53 14.89
N LEU A 432 -6.64 -4.83 15.78
CA LEU A 432 -6.52 -5.18 17.19
C LEU A 432 -7.65 -4.60 18.05
N GLY A 433 -8.54 -3.77 17.48
CA GLY A 433 -9.60 -3.08 18.21
C GLY A 433 -9.05 -2.17 19.31
N LEU A 434 -7.94 -1.48 19.04
CA LEU A 434 -7.31 -0.62 20.03
C LEU A 434 -7.98 0.74 20.09
N THR A 435 -8.05 1.28 21.29
CA THR A 435 -8.24 2.70 21.50
C THR A 435 -6.92 3.42 21.27
N VAL A 436 -6.92 4.46 20.46
CA VAL A 436 -5.74 5.27 20.15
C VAL A 436 -5.92 6.69 20.65
N SER A 437 -4.80 7.32 21.02
CA SER A 437 -4.73 8.71 21.41
C SER A 437 -3.56 9.37 20.68
N GLY A 438 -3.68 10.67 20.46
CA GLY A 438 -2.65 11.51 19.88
C GLY A 438 -2.51 12.79 20.68
N ASP A 439 -1.66 13.71 20.22
CA ASP A 439 -1.43 14.99 20.91
C ASP A 439 -2.69 15.88 20.90
N ASN A 440 -3.64 15.67 19.97
CA ASN A 440 -4.84 16.49 19.77
C ASN A 440 -6.16 15.75 20.05
N PHE A 441 -6.13 14.46 20.40
CA PHE A 441 -7.33 13.65 20.65
C PHE A 441 -7.01 12.53 21.63
N SER A 442 -8.04 11.99 22.29
CA SER A 442 -7.90 10.88 23.22
C SER A 442 -8.99 9.83 23.03
N ASP A 443 -8.68 8.60 23.45
CA ASP A 443 -9.62 7.50 23.62
C ASP A 443 -10.49 7.17 22.37
N TRP A 444 -9.90 7.29 21.19
CA TRP A 444 -10.60 7.00 19.94
C TRP A 444 -10.59 5.50 19.60
N ASP A 445 -11.78 4.92 19.47
CA ASP A 445 -11.97 3.56 18.93
C ASP A 445 -11.86 3.57 17.40
N ILE A 446 -10.63 3.53 16.91
CA ILE A 446 -10.30 3.57 15.47
C ILE A 446 -10.84 2.34 14.70
N SER A 447 -11.22 1.26 15.38
CA SER A 447 -11.74 0.05 14.72
C SER A 447 -13.13 0.23 14.11
N LYS A 448 -13.85 1.26 14.51
CA LYS A 448 -15.17 1.64 13.96
C LYS A 448 -15.07 2.60 12.78
N PHE A 449 -13.90 3.11 12.48
CA PHE A 449 -13.70 4.10 11.44
C PHE A 449 -13.22 3.47 10.13
N ALA A 450 -13.76 3.96 9.02
CA ALA A 450 -13.24 3.81 7.66
C ALA A 450 -13.25 5.19 7.00
N PHE A 451 -12.26 5.50 6.17
CA PHE A 451 -12.30 6.73 5.38
C PHE A 451 -13.54 6.77 4.49
N PRO A 452 -14.11 7.95 4.24
CA PRO A 452 -15.22 8.09 3.30
C PRO A 452 -14.78 7.71 1.89
N ILE A 453 -15.70 7.13 1.13
CA ILE A 453 -15.54 6.99 -0.31
C ILE A 453 -15.51 8.41 -0.91
N PRO A 454 -14.59 8.72 -1.83
CA PRO A 454 -14.52 10.04 -2.44
C PRO A 454 -15.86 10.46 -3.05
N SER A 455 -16.25 11.71 -2.82
CA SER A 455 -17.53 12.22 -3.34
C SER A 455 -17.62 12.18 -4.86
N SER A 456 -16.51 12.28 -5.57
CA SER A 456 -16.40 12.08 -7.02
C SER A 456 -16.91 10.71 -7.45
N GLU A 457 -16.55 9.65 -6.70
CA GLU A 457 -16.97 8.27 -7.00
C GLU A 457 -18.46 8.05 -6.67
N VAL A 458 -18.90 8.55 -5.52
CA VAL A 458 -20.32 8.45 -5.12
C VAL A 458 -21.23 9.14 -6.11
N ASN A 459 -20.81 10.30 -6.63
CA ASN A 459 -21.56 11.13 -7.56
C ASN A 459 -21.33 10.77 -9.05
N SER A 460 -20.41 9.85 -9.36
CA SER A 460 -20.09 9.44 -10.73
C SER A 460 -21.25 8.79 -11.50
N GLY A 461 -22.24 8.28 -10.77
CA GLY A 461 -23.34 7.51 -11.38
C GLY A 461 -23.04 6.02 -11.56
N PHE A 462 -21.84 5.54 -11.21
CA PHE A 462 -21.47 4.12 -11.29
C PHE A 462 -22.15 3.23 -10.24
N GLY A 463 -22.72 3.82 -9.20
CA GLY A 463 -23.48 3.09 -8.16
C GLY A 463 -22.65 2.76 -6.92
N VAL A 464 -21.49 3.37 -6.76
CA VAL A 464 -20.66 3.23 -5.55
C VAL A 464 -21.31 3.97 -4.39
N ALA A 465 -21.63 3.24 -3.31
CA ALA A 465 -22.26 3.83 -2.12
C ALA A 465 -21.19 4.33 -1.12
N GLN A 466 -21.53 5.41 -0.40
CA GLN A 466 -20.73 5.97 0.69
C GLN A 466 -20.64 4.98 1.88
N ASN A 467 -19.61 5.15 2.72
CA ASN A 467 -19.58 4.62 4.07
C ASN A 467 -20.58 5.40 4.93
N GLU A 468 -21.64 4.72 5.36
CA GLU A 468 -22.67 5.36 6.19
C GLU A 468 -22.06 5.85 7.50
N GLU A 469 -22.46 7.07 7.92
CA GLU A 469 -22.12 7.65 9.23
C GLU A 469 -20.60 7.74 9.53
N TRP A 470 -19.73 7.72 8.50
CA TRP A 470 -18.27 7.73 8.70
C TRP A 470 -17.79 8.89 9.61
N SER A 471 -18.44 10.06 9.50
CA SER A 471 -18.11 11.25 10.29
C SER A 471 -18.44 11.12 11.77
N ASP A 472 -19.39 10.26 12.13
CA ASP A 472 -19.83 10.04 13.52
C ASP A 472 -18.80 9.24 14.31
N TYR A 473 -17.90 8.55 13.60
CA TYR A 473 -16.82 7.77 14.18
C TYR A 473 -15.49 8.54 14.30
N LEU A 474 -15.46 9.82 13.95
CA LEU A 474 -14.29 10.65 14.17
C LEU A 474 -14.06 10.90 15.67
N PRO A 475 -12.81 11.08 16.13
CA PRO A 475 -12.54 11.31 17.54
C PRO A 475 -13.12 12.66 18.00
N GLN A 476 -13.63 12.67 19.23
CA GLN A 476 -13.99 13.91 19.91
C GLN A 476 -12.69 14.68 20.23
N ARG A 477 -12.71 16.00 20.04
CA ARG A 477 -11.59 16.91 20.31
C ARG A 477 -11.66 17.49 21.70
#